data_e24e8d5833c4d5359cc2a589f10b5e37
#
_entry.id   e24e8d5833c4d5359cc2a589f10b5e37
#
_cell.length_a   1.000
_cell.length_b   1.000
_cell.length_c   1.000
_cell.angle_alpha   90.00
_cell.angle_beta   90.00
_cell.angle_gamma   90.00
#
_symmetry.space_group_name_H-M   'P 1'
#
loop_
_entity.id
_entity.type
_entity.pdbx_description
1 polymer ?
#
loop_
_entity_poly.entity_id
_entity_poly.type
_entity_poly.pdbx_seq_one_letter_code
_entity_poly.pdbx_strand_id
1 'polypeptide(L)'
;MRKLNVRWLGNLPYSEALILQKGLKESVSKEYNPYDYLLLLEHNNVITIGRTGDSNNLLLNSNELKEKGIEFFETDRGGDVTFHGKGQLIGYPIIRLQDPKKVIPFVRSLEETLSLIHI
;
A
#
# COMPACT_ATOMS: atom_id res chain seq x y z
N MET A 1 18.21 -16.76 -7.27
CA MET A 1 18.14 -15.40 -6.72
C MET A 1 16.95 -14.68 -7.32
N ARG A 2 16.12 -14.06 -6.48
CA ARG A 2 15.00 -13.28 -6.96
C ARG A 2 15.47 -11.90 -7.41
N LYS A 3 14.76 -11.31 -8.37
CA LYS A 3 15.04 -9.98 -8.91
C LYS A 3 13.95 -9.01 -8.47
N LEU A 4 14.35 -7.81 -8.08
CA LEU A 4 13.40 -6.76 -7.73
C LEU A 4 13.14 -5.87 -8.94
N ASN A 5 11.87 -5.76 -9.32
CA ASN A 5 11.42 -4.90 -10.39
C ASN A 5 10.77 -3.65 -9.78
N VAL A 6 11.44 -2.51 -9.92
CA VAL A 6 10.97 -1.23 -9.39
C VAL A 6 10.24 -0.47 -10.49
N ARG A 7 9.02 0.00 -10.21
CA ARG A 7 8.20 0.75 -11.17
C ARG A 7 7.71 2.05 -10.56
N TRP A 8 7.92 3.14 -11.27
CA TRP A 8 7.27 4.41 -11.00
C TRP A 8 5.98 4.51 -11.82
N LEU A 9 4.82 4.63 -11.14
CA LEU A 9 3.50 4.63 -11.77
C LEU A 9 2.87 6.03 -11.85
N GLY A 10 3.54 7.04 -11.29
CA GLY A 10 2.99 8.38 -11.24
C GLY A 10 1.76 8.47 -10.34
N ASN A 11 0.79 9.27 -10.72
CA ASN A 11 -0.48 9.37 -10.00
C ASN A 11 -1.42 8.26 -10.50
N LEU A 12 -1.83 7.38 -9.60
CA LEU A 12 -2.68 6.24 -9.90
C LEU A 12 -3.88 6.20 -8.95
N PRO A 13 -5.12 6.08 -9.47
CA PRO A 13 -6.29 5.91 -8.61
C PRO A 13 -6.12 4.70 -7.68
N TYR A 14 -6.62 4.83 -6.46
CA TYR A 14 -6.46 3.77 -5.44
C TYR A 14 -7.07 2.44 -5.89
N SER A 15 -8.25 2.47 -6.52
CA SER A 15 -8.92 1.28 -7.04
C SER A 15 -8.09 0.54 -8.09
N GLU A 16 -7.44 1.26 -8.97
CA GLU A 16 -6.55 0.68 -9.99
C GLU A 16 -5.29 0.09 -9.34
N ALA A 17 -4.75 0.76 -8.35
CA ALA A 17 -3.61 0.25 -7.60
C ALA A 17 -3.93 -1.05 -6.88
N LEU A 18 -5.14 -1.18 -6.31
CA LEU A 18 -5.59 -2.43 -5.69
C LEU A 18 -5.65 -3.59 -6.67
N ILE A 19 -6.19 -3.35 -7.87
CA ILE A 19 -6.28 -4.37 -8.91
C ILE A 19 -4.88 -4.81 -9.32
N LEU A 20 -3.98 -3.86 -9.52
CA LEU A 20 -2.59 -4.15 -9.88
C LEU A 20 -1.88 -4.95 -8.80
N GLN A 21 -2.03 -4.56 -7.53
CA GLN A 21 -1.44 -5.28 -6.40
C GLN A 21 -1.92 -6.73 -6.33
N LYS A 22 -3.22 -6.96 -6.50
CA LYS A 22 -3.79 -8.31 -6.48
C LYS A 22 -3.23 -9.18 -7.60
N GLY A 23 -3.14 -8.64 -8.81
CA GLY A 23 -2.57 -9.34 -9.95
C GLY A 23 -1.09 -9.68 -9.75
N LEU A 24 -0.31 -8.74 -9.26
CA LEU A 24 1.11 -8.96 -8.98
C LEU A 24 1.34 -9.92 -7.82
N LYS A 25 0.52 -9.86 -6.77
CA LYS A 25 0.56 -10.80 -5.66
C LYS A 25 0.37 -12.23 -6.13
N GLU A 26 -0.62 -12.45 -6.99
CA GLU A 26 -0.87 -13.76 -7.59
C GLU A 26 0.33 -14.21 -8.44
N SER A 27 0.86 -13.32 -9.28
CA SER A 27 2.01 -13.62 -10.13
C SER A 27 3.26 -13.96 -9.32
N VAL A 28 3.55 -13.20 -8.28
CA VAL A 28 4.72 -13.42 -7.39
C VAL A 28 4.60 -14.74 -6.64
N SER A 29 3.39 -15.21 -6.37
CA SER A 29 3.17 -16.49 -5.69
C SER A 29 3.53 -17.70 -6.55
N LYS A 30 3.68 -17.56 -7.86
CA LYS A 30 4.04 -18.65 -8.77
C LYS A 30 5.54 -18.97 -8.65
N GLU A 31 5.87 -20.24 -8.52
CA GLU A 31 7.26 -20.69 -8.35
C GLU A 31 8.18 -20.31 -9.50
N TYR A 32 7.65 -20.26 -10.72
CA TYR A 32 8.43 -19.94 -11.90
C TYR A 32 8.73 -18.45 -12.05
N ASN A 33 8.07 -17.57 -11.29
CA ASN A 33 8.30 -16.14 -11.39
C ASN A 33 9.52 -15.72 -10.55
N PRO A 34 10.62 -15.25 -11.19
CA PRO A 34 11.80 -14.84 -10.45
C PRO A 34 11.72 -13.42 -9.89
N TYR A 35 10.61 -12.69 -10.10
CA TYR A 35 10.50 -11.28 -9.77
C TYR A 35 9.71 -11.01 -8.52
N ASP A 36 10.21 -10.08 -7.72
CA ASP A 36 9.44 -9.31 -6.76
C ASP A 36 9.25 -7.89 -7.31
N TYR A 37 8.34 -7.13 -6.74
CA TYR A 37 8.02 -5.79 -7.24
C TYR A 37 8.03 -4.77 -6.10
N LEU A 38 8.48 -3.57 -6.44
CA LEU A 38 8.27 -2.38 -5.62
C LEU A 38 7.58 -1.34 -6.52
N LEU A 39 6.34 -1.03 -6.21
CA LEU A 39 5.57 -0.02 -6.92
C LEU A 39 5.68 1.29 -6.16
N LEU A 40 6.15 2.32 -6.82
CA LEU A 40 6.25 3.68 -6.30
C LEU A 40 5.26 4.56 -7.04
N LEU A 41 4.45 5.29 -6.31
CA LEU A 41 3.36 6.07 -6.91
C LEU A 41 2.85 7.15 -5.95
N GLU A 42 1.87 7.91 -6.44
CA GLU A 42 1.05 8.82 -5.65
C GLU A 42 -0.43 8.50 -5.90
N HIS A 43 -1.26 8.76 -4.92
CA HIS A 43 -2.72 8.72 -5.05
C HIS A 43 -3.32 10.12 -5.01
N ASN A 44 -4.48 10.29 -5.60
CA ASN A 44 -5.35 11.40 -5.25
C ASN A 44 -5.83 11.22 -3.81
N ASN A 45 -6.39 12.26 -3.22
CA ASN A 45 -6.84 12.21 -1.83
C ASN A 45 -7.77 11.04 -1.60
N VAL A 46 -7.37 10.13 -0.73
CA VAL A 46 -8.10 8.90 -0.42
C VAL A 46 -7.92 8.54 1.05
N ILE A 47 -9.01 8.12 1.68
CA ILE A 47 -8.99 7.56 3.02
C ILE A 47 -9.27 6.06 2.91
N THR A 48 -8.48 5.26 3.59
CA THR A 48 -8.70 3.82 3.70
C THR A 48 -8.88 3.44 5.16
N ILE A 49 -9.72 2.46 5.41
CA ILE A 49 -9.87 1.86 6.73
C ILE A 49 -9.51 0.37 6.65
N GLY A 50 -8.65 -0.06 7.55
CA GLY A 50 -8.20 -1.45 7.60
C GLY A 50 -9.13 -2.35 8.38
N ARG A 51 -8.78 -3.64 8.49
CA ARG A 51 -9.59 -4.67 9.15
C ARG A 51 -9.89 -4.40 10.61
N THR A 52 -8.97 -3.75 11.31
CA THR A 52 -9.12 -3.39 12.72
C THR A 52 -9.60 -1.96 12.92
N GLY A 53 -9.99 -1.30 11.81
CA GLY A 53 -10.38 0.08 11.84
C GLY A 53 -11.76 0.29 12.42
N ASP A 54 -11.92 1.43 13.07
CA ASP A 54 -13.20 1.91 13.60
C ASP A 54 -13.62 3.14 12.79
N SER A 55 -14.78 3.08 12.13
CA SER A 55 -15.32 4.18 11.36
C SER A 55 -15.57 5.45 12.21
N ASN A 56 -15.66 5.30 13.52
CA ASN A 56 -15.76 6.44 14.45
C ASN A 56 -14.48 7.27 14.49
N ASN A 57 -13.35 6.73 14.04
CA ASN A 57 -12.10 7.46 13.89
C ASN A 57 -12.08 8.35 12.65
N LEU A 58 -13.08 8.21 11.77
CA LEU A 58 -13.25 9.06 10.62
C LEU A 58 -14.04 10.31 11.02
N LEU A 59 -13.39 11.46 10.92
CA LEU A 59 -13.96 12.74 11.40
C LEU A 59 -14.94 13.37 10.42
N LEU A 60 -14.99 12.89 9.18
CA LEU A 60 -15.84 13.42 8.13
C LEU A 60 -16.92 12.41 7.75
N ASN A 61 -18.13 12.89 7.45
CA ASN A 61 -19.17 12.04 6.90
C ASN A 61 -19.03 11.88 5.37
N SER A 62 -19.87 11.00 4.77
CA SER A 62 -19.83 10.71 3.34
C SER A 62 -20.00 11.95 2.47
N ASN A 63 -20.87 12.88 2.85
CA ASN A 63 -21.10 14.10 2.07
C ASN A 63 -19.90 15.03 2.13
N GLU A 64 -19.30 15.19 3.30
CA GLU A 64 -18.10 16.01 3.49
C GLU A 64 -16.91 15.46 2.67
N LEU A 65 -16.73 14.14 2.66
CA LEU A 65 -15.69 13.49 1.85
C LEU A 65 -15.90 13.78 0.36
N LYS A 66 -17.14 13.67 -0.09
CA LYS A 66 -17.50 13.89 -1.50
C LYS A 66 -17.26 15.34 -1.91
N GLU A 67 -17.64 16.29 -1.07
CA GLU A 67 -17.44 17.73 -1.31
C GLU A 67 -15.95 18.08 -1.40
N LYS A 68 -15.11 17.42 -0.61
CA LYS A 68 -13.64 17.62 -0.60
C LYS A 68 -12.93 16.81 -1.69
N GLY A 69 -13.64 16.02 -2.48
CA GLY A 69 -13.03 15.17 -3.50
C GLY A 69 -12.18 14.05 -2.92
N ILE A 70 -12.52 13.56 -1.73
CA ILE A 70 -11.79 12.49 -1.05
C ILE A 70 -12.54 11.18 -1.25
N GLU A 71 -11.85 10.19 -1.83
CA GLU A 71 -12.38 8.83 -1.93
C GLU A 71 -12.25 8.10 -0.60
N PHE A 72 -13.11 7.12 -0.37
CA PHE A 72 -13.08 6.29 0.83
C PHE A 72 -13.19 4.82 0.45
N PHE A 73 -12.31 3.98 1.03
CA PHE A 73 -12.31 2.54 0.80
C PHE A 73 -12.16 1.78 2.10
N GLU A 74 -12.96 0.74 2.27
CA GLU A 74 -12.73 -0.30 3.27
C GLU A 74 -11.81 -1.34 2.65
N THR A 75 -10.77 -1.75 3.38
CA THR A 75 -9.74 -2.63 2.86
C THR A 75 -9.45 -3.80 3.80
N ASP A 76 -8.80 -4.83 3.27
CA ASP A 76 -8.38 -6.00 4.03
C ASP A 76 -6.95 -5.89 4.60
N ARG A 77 -6.31 -4.71 4.47
CA ARG A 77 -5.00 -4.47 5.08
C ARG A 77 -5.12 -4.42 6.62
N GLY A 78 -4.01 -4.58 7.31
CA GLY A 78 -3.93 -4.30 8.74
C GLY A 78 -4.05 -2.80 9.03
N GLY A 79 -4.38 -2.48 10.28
CA GLY A 79 -4.44 -1.09 10.74
C GLY A 79 -5.82 -0.48 10.71
N ASP A 80 -5.88 0.77 11.11
CA ASP A 80 -7.08 1.59 11.25
C ASP A 80 -7.21 2.54 10.05
N VAL A 81 -7.67 3.76 10.26
CA VAL A 81 -7.84 4.79 9.24
C VAL A 81 -6.50 5.36 8.79
N THR A 82 -6.33 5.51 7.49
CA THR A 82 -5.15 6.14 6.89
C THR A 82 -5.58 7.09 5.79
N PHE A 83 -4.92 8.24 5.70
CA PHE A 83 -5.09 9.20 4.62
C PHE A 83 -3.87 9.19 3.71
N HIS A 84 -4.13 9.14 2.41
CA HIS A 84 -3.11 9.36 1.38
C HIS A 84 -3.52 10.57 0.55
N GLY A 85 -2.58 11.48 0.31
CA GLY A 85 -2.84 12.72 -0.40
C GLY A 85 -1.81 13.01 -1.48
N LYS A 86 -2.09 14.02 -2.27
CA LYS A 86 -1.19 14.50 -3.32
C LYS A 86 0.17 14.88 -2.73
N GLY A 87 1.24 14.51 -3.42
CA GLY A 87 2.61 14.76 -2.97
C GLY A 87 3.16 13.73 -2.00
N GLN A 88 2.33 12.82 -1.50
CA GLN A 88 2.80 11.73 -0.64
C GLN A 88 3.32 10.58 -1.49
N LEU A 89 4.60 10.25 -1.32
CA LEU A 89 5.17 9.07 -1.96
C LEU A 89 4.63 7.81 -1.30
N ILE A 90 4.11 6.91 -2.12
CA ILE A 90 3.60 5.62 -1.68
C ILE A 90 4.45 4.53 -2.29
N GLY A 91 4.82 3.56 -1.48
CA GLY A 91 5.52 2.36 -1.90
C GLY A 91 4.71 1.12 -1.57
N TYR A 92 4.47 0.27 -2.57
CA TYR A 92 3.84 -1.04 -2.39
C TYR A 92 4.87 -2.12 -2.71
N PRO A 93 5.50 -2.72 -1.69
CA PRO A 93 6.35 -3.89 -1.91
C PRO A 93 5.47 -5.14 -2.08
N ILE A 94 5.70 -5.87 -3.15
CA ILE A 94 5.02 -7.14 -3.44
C ILE A 94 6.12 -8.17 -3.59
N ILE A 95 6.42 -8.82 -2.49
CA ILE A 95 7.63 -9.61 -2.31
C ILE A 95 7.27 -10.99 -1.80
N ARG A 96 7.89 -12.01 -2.38
CA ARG A 96 7.77 -13.36 -1.89
C ARG A 96 8.65 -13.55 -0.66
N LEU A 97 8.02 -13.84 0.46
CA LEU A 97 8.72 -14.30 1.66
C LEU A 97 8.67 -15.82 1.70
N GLN A 98 9.84 -16.44 1.76
CA GLN A 98 9.93 -17.90 1.80
C GLN A 98 9.38 -18.48 3.09
N ASP A 99 9.48 -17.72 4.19
CA ASP A 99 8.99 -18.10 5.50
C ASP A 99 8.02 -17.01 6.00
N PRO A 100 6.74 -17.36 6.23
CA PRO A 100 5.75 -16.40 6.76
C PRO A 100 6.16 -15.76 8.08
N LYS A 101 7.01 -16.42 8.87
CA LYS A 101 7.55 -15.86 10.12
C LYS A 101 8.47 -14.65 9.90
N LYS A 102 8.90 -14.42 8.67
CA LYS A 102 9.78 -13.30 8.30
C LYS A 102 9.02 -12.01 8.03
N VAL A 103 7.68 -11.99 8.12
CA VAL A 103 6.89 -10.78 7.86
C VAL A 103 7.26 -9.65 8.82
N ILE A 104 7.31 -9.93 10.13
CA ILE A 104 7.63 -8.91 11.13
C ILE A 104 9.07 -8.38 10.97
N PRO A 105 10.11 -9.23 10.86
CA PRO A 105 11.45 -8.74 10.57
C PRO A 105 11.54 -7.92 9.27
N PHE A 106 10.78 -8.30 8.24
CA PHE A 106 10.74 -7.55 6.99
C PHE A 106 10.18 -6.14 7.19
N VAL A 107 9.06 -6.02 7.88
CA VAL A 107 8.45 -4.72 8.19
C VAL A 107 9.39 -3.85 9.03
N ARG A 108 10.07 -4.44 10.01
CA ARG A 108 11.07 -3.72 10.81
C ARG A 108 12.23 -3.19 9.96
N SER A 109 12.67 -3.96 8.97
CA SER A 109 13.70 -3.51 8.04
C SER A 109 13.23 -2.33 7.19
N LEU A 110 11.98 -2.31 6.77
CA LEU A 110 11.39 -1.17 6.07
C LEU A 110 11.34 0.08 6.96
N GLU A 111 10.90 -0.07 8.21
CA GLU A 111 10.86 1.02 9.18
C GLU A 111 12.25 1.63 9.40
N GLU A 112 13.26 0.79 9.57
CA GLU A 112 14.64 1.24 9.75
C GLU A 112 15.15 1.97 8.50
N THR A 113 14.89 1.46 7.32
CA THR A 113 15.27 2.11 6.06
C THR A 113 14.67 3.51 5.96
N LEU A 114 13.39 3.66 6.27
CA LEU A 114 12.71 4.96 6.25
C LEU A 114 13.26 5.90 7.31
N SER A 115 13.61 5.39 8.48
CA SER A 115 14.24 6.18 9.54
C SER A 115 15.58 6.76 9.09
N LEU A 116 16.40 5.95 8.41
CA LEU A 116 17.71 6.39 7.89
C LEU A 116 17.57 7.49 6.83
N ILE A 117 16.52 7.45 6.01
CA ILE A 117 16.27 8.47 4.99
C ILE A 117 15.94 9.82 5.64
N HIS A 118 15.38 9.83 6.84
CA HIS A 118 14.93 11.04 7.52
C HIS A 118 15.95 11.64 8.48
N ILE A 119 17.16 11.11 8.53
CA ILE A 119 18.25 11.66 9.34
C ILE A 119 18.81 12.96 8.77
#